data_34ec946da7a0d59c5db035b02f71be3d
#
_entry.id   34ec946da7a0d59c5db035b02f71be3d
#
_cell.length_a   1.000
_cell.length_b   1.000
_cell.length_c   1.000
_cell.angle_alpha   90.00
_cell.angle_beta   90.00
_cell.angle_gamma   90.00
#
_symmetry.space_group_name_H-M   'P 1'
#
loop_
_entity.id
_entity.type
_entity.pdbx_description
1 polymer ?
#
loop_
_entity_poly.entity_id
_entity_poly.type
_entity_poly.pdbx_seq_one_letter_code
_entity_poly.pdbx_strand_id
1 'polypeptide(L)'
;MINDTMKPPDDKDKALFGRRWRISILVPIDEEETSSDVNKYIAYVVSDSDKEDTSLRVTFRIQNHGWEVPNFSEVVVFNMSPQTENLLIDAGARIIVEAGYKNGNFGAIYDGSIFQALWEKDDNVTTKVTFRCIDAMDIIYDNHVEMVETMKYQKDMMLSMANKSRRKFEIKKIASTLKNIELARGKVFFDSPAYYMRKFAQQSGTTVSTQRRDIYLVRPQDEVPEDVTKKALVLSPGEGGLIGFPQQTQDGVNFTCLLNPSLMVFNPEPMMVKIDNAYIRQLAVQYNSAGFSRLDKDGIYKVIGVIHEGDTRGTPWYSHVTGCEQSMEGTLAAMFKTRNDTDG
;
A
#
# COMPACT_ATOMS: atom_id res chain seq x y z
N MET A 1 -18.33 49.99 0.99
CA MET A 1 -17.10 49.83 0.17
C MET A 1 -16.28 48.74 0.81
N ILE A 2 -16.48 47.53 0.33
CA ILE A 2 -15.67 46.35 0.73
C ILE A 2 -14.79 46.08 -0.49
N ASN A 3 -13.56 46.62 -0.46
CA ASN A 3 -12.51 46.21 -1.37
C ASN A 3 -11.63 45.23 -0.61
N ASP A 4 -12.10 43.99 -0.55
CA ASP A 4 -11.26 42.86 -0.20
C ASP A 4 -10.66 42.34 -1.52
N THR A 5 -9.53 42.93 -1.93
CA THR A 5 -8.70 42.38 -2.95
C THR A 5 -8.12 41.08 -2.39
N MET A 6 -8.76 39.94 -2.69
CA MET A 6 -8.17 38.63 -2.45
C MET A 6 -6.77 38.64 -3.05
N LYS A 7 -5.78 38.61 -2.17
CA LYS A 7 -4.38 38.40 -2.55
C LYS A 7 -4.31 37.07 -3.29
N PRO A 8 -3.69 36.98 -4.47
CA PRO A 8 -3.54 35.69 -5.12
C PRO A 8 -2.80 34.75 -4.17
N PRO A 9 -3.23 33.48 -4.08
CA PRO A 9 -2.62 32.52 -3.15
C PRO A 9 -1.11 32.41 -3.43
N ASP A 10 -0.31 32.41 -2.39
CA ASP A 10 1.13 32.17 -2.48
C ASP A 10 1.39 30.81 -3.15
N ASP A 11 2.56 30.61 -3.79
CA ASP A 11 2.89 29.36 -4.49
C ASP A 11 2.83 28.11 -3.59
N LYS A 12 2.94 28.29 -2.26
CA LYS A 12 2.72 27.21 -1.27
C LYS A 12 1.27 26.75 -1.19
N ASP A 13 0.32 27.66 -1.37
CA ASP A 13 -1.11 27.35 -1.35
C ASP A 13 -1.56 26.56 -2.58
N LYS A 14 -0.75 26.59 -3.65
CA LYS A 14 -1.00 25.83 -4.89
C LYS A 14 -0.44 24.41 -4.87
N ALA A 15 0.31 24.02 -3.84
CA ALA A 15 0.96 22.72 -3.75
C ALA A 15 -0.02 21.54 -3.82
N LEU A 16 -1.28 21.76 -3.37
CA LEU A 16 -2.35 20.74 -3.36
C LEU A 16 -3.41 20.99 -4.45
N PHE A 17 -3.09 21.75 -5.50
CA PHE A 17 -3.97 22.01 -6.64
C PHE A 17 -3.46 21.39 -7.94
N GLY A 18 -4.39 21.12 -8.86
CA GLY A 18 -4.08 20.54 -10.15
C GLY A 18 -3.70 19.07 -10.02
N ARG A 19 -4.69 18.19 -10.11
CA ARG A 19 -4.48 16.73 -10.07
C ARG A 19 -3.51 16.33 -11.16
N ARG A 20 -2.57 15.48 -10.81
CA ARG A 20 -1.64 14.83 -11.72
C ARG A 20 -1.69 13.33 -11.51
N TRP A 21 -1.72 12.57 -12.60
CA TRP A 21 -1.79 11.13 -12.53
C TRP A 21 -1.16 10.47 -13.75
N ARG A 22 -0.69 9.26 -13.57
CA ARG A 22 -0.17 8.41 -14.63
C ARG A 22 -0.39 6.96 -14.27
N ILE A 23 -0.88 6.18 -15.24
CA ILE A 23 -1.00 4.73 -15.13
C ILE A 23 -0.12 4.13 -16.21
N SER A 24 0.80 3.28 -15.81
CA SER A 24 1.67 2.54 -16.72
C SER A 24 1.38 1.06 -16.57
N ILE A 25 1.01 0.40 -17.67
CA ILE A 25 0.78 -1.04 -17.71
C ILE A 25 1.90 -1.63 -18.55
N LEU A 26 2.64 -2.55 -17.94
CA LEU A 26 3.83 -3.19 -18.52
C LEU A 26 3.47 -4.64 -18.86
N VAL A 27 3.36 -4.93 -20.14
CA VAL A 27 3.07 -6.27 -20.64
C VAL A 27 4.38 -6.95 -21.03
N PRO A 28 4.71 -8.12 -20.49
CA PRO A 28 5.93 -8.85 -20.88
C PRO A 28 5.88 -9.24 -22.36
N ILE A 29 7.01 -9.15 -23.06
CA ILE A 29 7.12 -9.50 -24.49
C ILE A 29 7.25 -11.01 -24.66
N ASP A 30 7.91 -11.72 -23.73
CA ASP A 30 8.10 -13.17 -23.72
C ASP A 30 7.72 -13.78 -22.38
N GLU A 31 6.89 -14.83 -22.40
CA GLU A 31 6.45 -15.54 -21.19
C GLU A 31 7.57 -16.26 -20.44
N GLU A 32 8.68 -16.62 -21.12
CA GLU A 32 9.75 -17.44 -20.54
C GLU A 32 10.83 -16.65 -19.78
N GLU A 33 10.95 -15.34 -19.98
CA GLU A 33 11.98 -14.53 -19.34
C GLU A 33 11.43 -13.31 -18.59
N THR A 34 10.73 -13.53 -17.52
CA THR A 34 10.36 -12.48 -16.55
C THR A 34 11.59 -12.03 -15.73
N SER A 35 12.56 -11.44 -16.40
CA SER A 35 13.64 -10.76 -15.69
C SER A 35 13.19 -9.34 -15.33
N SER A 36 13.79 -8.80 -14.27
CA SER A 36 13.59 -7.42 -13.81
C SER A 36 14.06 -6.34 -14.83
N ASP A 37 14.39 -6.75 -16.04
CA ASP A 37 14.93 -5.88 -17.06
C ASP A 37 13.80 -5.13 -17.78
N VAL A 38 13.76 -3.82 -17.60
CA VAL A 38 12.70 -2.91 -18.12
C VAL A 38 12.58 -2.96 -19.65
N ASN A 39 13.62 -3.41 -20.34
CA ASN A 39 13.67 -3.47 -21.82
C ASN A 39 12.84 -4.62 -22.42
N LYS A 40 12.25 -5.49 -21.59
CA LYS A 40 11.46 -6.65 -22.02
C LYS A 40 9.94 -6.46 -21.91
N TYR A 41 9.47 -5.25 -21.67
CA TYR A 41 8.06 -4.94 -21.54
C TYR A 41 7.59 -3.94 -22.59
N ILE A 42 6.38 -4.13 -23.08
CA ILE A 42 5.64 -3.10 -23.81
C ILE A 42 4.90 -2.26 -22.77
N ALA A 43 5.15 -0.95 -22.76
CA ALA A 43 4.51 -0.04 -21.82
C ALA A 43 3.31 0.66 -22.48
N TYR A 44 2.14 0.53 -21.87
CA TYR A 44 0.94 1.31 -22.17
C TYR A 44 0.78 2.37 -21.11
N VAL A 45 0.82 3.64 -21.49
CA VAL A 45 0.74 4.75 -20.55
C VAL A 45 -0.53 5.55 -20.80
N VAL A 46 -1.31 5.71 -19.75
CA VAL A 46 -2.48 6.61 -19.70
C VAL A 46 -2.19 7.66 -18.64
N SER A 47 -2.18 8.93 -19.02
CA SER A 47 -1.82 10.00 -18.10
C SER A 47 -2.70 11.23 -18.26
N ASP A 48 -2.59 12.14 -17.30
CA ASP A 48 -3.08 13.50 -17.47
C ASP A 48 -2.40 14.13 -18.68
N SER A 49 -3.15 14.94 -19.39
CA SER A 49 -2.63 15.76 -20.50
C SER A 49 -2.72 17.22 -20.09
N ASP A 50 -1.83 18.05 -20.61
CA ASP A 50 -1.91 19.50 -20.41
C ASP A 50 -3.22 20.09 -20.98
N LYS A 51 -3.90 19.31 -21.81
CA LYS A 51 -5.28 19.58 -22.28
C LYS A 51 -6.21 18.65 -21.52
N GLU A 52 -6.80 19.13 -20.44
CA GLU A 52 -7.69 18.36 -19.56
C GLU A 52 -8.83 17.63 -20.30
N ASP A 53 -9.25 18.15 -21.46
CA ASP A 53 -10.37 17.58 -22.22
C ASP A 53 -10.01 16.32 -23.02
N THR A 54 -8.74 15.98 -23.17
CA THR A 54 -8.29 14.85 -24.01
C THR A 54 -7.87 13.61 -23.21
N SER A 55 -7.71 13.73 -21.89
CA SER A 55 -7.34 12.58 -21.05
C SER A 55 -8.55 11.68 -20.80
N LEU A 56 -8.30 10.36 -20.73
CA LEU A 56 -9.33 9.39 -20.34
C LEU A 56 -9.76 9.63 -18.88
N ARG A 57 -11.03 9.31 -18.56
CA ARG A 57 -11.42 9.22 -17.17
C ARG A 57 -10.84 7.96 -16.56
N VAL A 58 -10.27 8.10 -15.37
CA VAL A 58 -9.75 6.99 -14.58
C VAL A 58 -10.26 7.13 -13.16
N THR A 59 -10.69 6.00 -12.58
CA THR A 59 -10.94 5.90 -11.16
C THR A 59 -10.06 4.82 -10.56
N PHE A 60 -9.64 5.00 -9.32
CA PHE A 60 -8.85 4.00 -8.63
C PHE A 60 -9.20 3.94 -7.14
N ARG A 61 -9.06 2.75 -6.59
CA ARG A 61 -9.11 2.47 -5.16
C ARG A 61 -7.96 1.54 -4.81
N ILE A 62 -6.91 2.11 -4.24
CA ILE A 62 -5.66 1.42 -3.90
C ILE A 62 -5.64 1.16 -2.41
N GLN A 63 -5.53 -0.10 -2.00
CA GLN A 63 -5.47 -0.50 -0.60
C GLN A 63 -4.06 -0.96 -0.24
N ASN A 64 -3.51 -0.37 0.80
CA ASN A 64 -2.23 -0.75 1.40
C ASN A 64 -2.44 -0.96 2.89
N HIS A 65 -2.12 -2.14 3.38
CA HIS A 65 -2.20 -2.46 4.81
C HIS A 65 -0.99 -3.29 5.26
N GLY A 66 -0.75 -3.30 6.58
CA GLY A 66 0.44 -3.90 7.17
C GLY A 66 0.31 -5.38 7.55
N TRP A 67 -0.84 -6.02 7.31
CA TRP A 67 -1.06 -7.42 7.70
C TRP A 67 -0.88 -8.40 6.56
N GLU A 68 -0.92 -9.69 6.89
CA GLU A 68 -0.56 -10.82 6.02
C GLU A 68 -1.50 -11.05 4.81
N VAL A 69 -2.60 -10.31 4.70
CA VAL A 69 -3.53 -10.43 3.57
C VAL A 69 -2.98 -9.66 2.38
N PRO A 70 -3.05 -10.19 1.15
CA PRO A 70 -2.64 -9.45 -0.04
C PRO A 70 -3.38 -8.11 -0.18
N ASN A 71 -2.66 -7.08 -0.59
CA ASN A 71 -3.25 -5.79 -0.89
C ASN A 71 -3.99 -5.86 -2.23
N PHE A 72 -5.32 -5.83 -2.17
CA PHE A 72 -6.16 -5.77 -3.36
C PHE A 72 -6.42 -4.33 -3.77
N SER A 73 -6.28 -4.06 -5.06
CA SER A 73 -6.50 -2.72 -5.60
C SER A 73 -7.32 -2.81 -6.89
N GLU A 74 -8.06 -1.76 -7.16
CA GLU A 74 -8.90 -1.65 -8.35
C GLU A 74 -8.58 -0.36 -9.09
N VAL A 75 -8.40 -0.47 -10.40
CA VAL A 75 -8.19 0.66 -11.31
C VAL A 75 -9.15 0.52 -12.47
N VAL A 76 -9.95 1.54 -12.74
CA VAL A 76 -10.93 1.55 -13.83
C VAL A 76 -10.56 2.63 -14.83
N VAL A 77 -10.45 2.25 -16.09
CA VAL A 77 -10.18 3.16 -17.20
C VAL A 77 -11.40 3.18 -18.12
N PHE A 78 -11.91 4.38 -18.40
CA PHE A 78 -13.10 4.55 -19.23
C PHE A 78 -12.71 4.87 -20.68
N ASN A 79 -13.48 4.32 -21.61
CA ASN A 79 -13.37 4.57 -23.06
C ASN A 79 -11.96 4.30 -23.62
N MET A 80 -11.33 3.23 -23.19
CA MET A 80 -10.08 2.75 -23.77
C MET A 80 -10.32 2.27 -25.20
N SER A 81 -9.31 2.35 -26.07
CA SER A 81 -9.45 1.84 -27.42
C SER A 81 -9.55 0.31 -27.43
N PRO A 82 -10.41 -0.31 -28.29
CA PRO A 82 -10.54 -1.76 -28.35
C PRO A 82 -9.22 -2.51 -28.65
N GLN A 83 -8.32 -1.87 -29.36
CA GLN A 83 -6.99 -2.42 -29.66
C GLN A 83 -6.14 -2.53 -28.40
N THR A 84 -6.16 -1.49 -27.54
CA THR A 84 -5.45 -1.48 -26.26
C THR A 84 -6.11 -2.43 -25.25
N GLU A 85 -7.45 -2.51 -25.25
CA GLU A 85 -8.19 -3.44 -24.39
C GLU A 85 -7.77 -4.88 -24.63
N ASN A 86 -7.74 -5.32 -25.88
CA ASN A 86 -7.35 -6.70 -26.24
C ASN A 86 -5.92 -7.05 -25.82
N LEU A 87 -5.00 -6.09 -25.84
CA LEU A 87 -3.62 -6.31 -25.43
C LEU A 87 -3.44 -6.36 -23.90
N LEU A 88 -4.34 -5.73 -23.15
CA LEU A 88 -4.26 -5.62 -21.68
C LEU A 88 -5.09 -6.70 -20.94
N ILE A 89 -5.84 -7.53 -21.66
CA ILE A 89 -6.64 -8.61 -21.06
C ILE A 89 -5.74 -9.75 -20.55
N ASP A 90 -4.52 -9.86 -21.03
CA ASP A 90 -3.60 -10.90 -20.58
C ASP A 90 -3.23 -10.71 -19.11
N ALA A 91 -3.56 -11.72 -18.31
CA ALA A 91 -3.25 -11.75 -16.89
C ALA A 91 -1.73 -11.77 -16.67
N GLY A 92 -1.28 -11.08 -15.62
CA GLY A 92 0.14 -11.04 -15.23
C GLY A 92 0.86 -9.76 -15.64
N ALA A 93 0.24 -8.84 -16.38
CA ALA A 93 0.82 -7.52 -16.63
C ALA A 93 1.04 -6.75 -15.32
N ARG A 94 2.17 -6.02 -15.26
CA ARG A 94 2.48 -5.14 -14.13
C ARG A 94 1.78 -3.80 -14.33
N ILE A 95 1.18 -3.26 -13.29
CA ILE A 95 0.54 -1.95 -13.29
C ILE A 95 1.18 -1.04 -12.25
N ILE A 96 1.53 0.17 -12.65
CA ILE A 96 2.04 1.23 -11.78
C ILE A 96 1.06 2.39 -11.83
N VAL A 97 0.58 2.82 -10.67
CA VAL A 97 -0.29 3.99 -10.54
C VAL A 97 0.45 5.09 -9.80
N GLU A 98 0.60 6.22 -10.44
CA GLU A 98 1.18 7.43 -9.87
C GLU A 98 0.10 8.50 -9.80
N ALA A 99 0.01 9.17 -8.67
CA ALA A 99 -0.96 10.23 -8.44
C ALA A 99 -0.41 11.32 -7.51
N GLY A 100 -1.02 12.48 -7.55
CA GLY A 100 -0.62 13.63 -6.74
C GLY A 100 -1.07 14.95 -7.35
N TYR A 101 -0.19 15.95 -7.29
CA TYR A 101 -0.48 17.32 -7.71
C TYR A 101 0.61 17.89 -8.62
N LYS A 102 0.24 18.81 -9.52
CA LYS A 102 1.17 19.42 -10.50
C LYS A 102 2.33 20.16 -9.82
N ASN A 103 2.05 20.91 -8.77
CA ASN A 103 3.03 21.73 -8.05
C ASN A 103 3.36 21.18 -6.66
N GLY A 104 2.89 19.96 -6.36
CA GLY A 104 3.03 19.34 -5.05
C GLY A 104 3.65 17.96 -5.13
N ASN A 105 3.30 17.14 -4.14
CA ASN A 105 3.79 15.78 -4.05
C ASN A 105 3.13 14.90 -5.13
N PHE A 106 3.95 14.30 -5.99
CA PHE A 106 3.53 13.36 -7.04
C PHE A 106 4.42 12.12 -6.99
N GLY A 107 3.82 10.95 -7.03
CA GLY A 107 4.60 9.71 -6.99
C GLY A 107 3.74 8.46 -7.09
N ALA A 108 4.40 7.32 -7.07
CA ALA A 108 3.73 6.02 -7.13
C ALA A 108 2.91 5.79 -5.84
N ILE A 109 1.64 5.48 -6.00
CA ILE A 109 0.74 5.03 -4.94
C ILE A 109 0.52 3.52 -4.98
N TYR A 110 0.79 2.89 -6.14
CA TYR A 110 0.65 1.46 -6.35
C TYR A 110 1.68 0.94 -7.36
N ASP A 111 2.15 -0.28 -7.13
CA ASP A 111 2.96 -1.07 -8.07
C ASP A 111 2.66 -2.56 -7.79
N GLY A 112 2.03 -3.23 -8.73
CA GLY A 112 1.61 -4.62 -8.55
C GLY A 112 1.26 -5.28 -9.88
N SER A 113 0.60 -6.43 -9.82
CA SER A 113 0.22 -7.23 -10.98
C SER A 113 -1.28 -7.25 -11.18
N ILE A 114 -1.72 -7.21 -12.42
CA ILE A 114 -3.11 -7.38 -12.82
C ILE A 114 -3.40 -8.88 -12.80
N PHE A 115 -4.34 -9.32 -11.97
CA PHE A 115 -4.79 -10.71 -11.97
C PHE A 115 -6.11 -10.92 -12.71
N GLN A 116 -6.87 -9.84 -12.93
CA GLN A 116 -8.11 -9.88 -13.67
C GLN A 116 -8.37 -8.53 -14.35
N ALA A 117 -8.74 -8.58 -15.61
CA ALA A 117 -9.27 -7.45 -16.36
C ALA A 117 -10.72 -7.75 -16.78
N LEU A 118 -11.64 -6.86 -16.45
CA LEU A 118 -13.07 -6.99 -16.77
C LEU A 118 -13.48 -5.86 -17.70
N TRP A 119 -14.03 -6.20 -18.84
CA TRP A 119 -14.61 -5.24 -19.77
C TRP A 119 -16.12 -5.19 -19.61
N GLU A 120 -16.65 -3.99 -19.46
CA GLU A 120 -18.07 -3.76 -19.21
C GLU A 120 -18.54 -2.50 -19.93
N LYS A 121 -19.84 -2.44 -20.23
CA LYS A 121 -20.51 -1.20 -20.58
C LYS A 121 -21.01 -0.50 -19.30
N ASP A 122 -20.61 0.74 -19.09
CA ASP A 122 -21.10 1.56 -17.99
C ASP A 122 -22.49 2.13 -18.32
N ASP A 123 -22.66 2.55 -19.57
CA ASP A 123 -23.93 3.00 -20.15
C ASP A 123 -23.98 2.63 -21.65
N ASN A 124 -24.97 3.18 -22.41
CA ASN A 124 -25.14 2.89 -23.83
C ASN A 124 -23.95 3.33 -24.72
N VAL A 125 -23.13 4.27 -24.25
CA VAL A 125 -22.05 4.90 -25.01
C VAL A 125 -20.68 4.67 -24.36
N THR A 126 -20.64 4.61 -23.03
CA THR A 126 -19.41 4.54 -22.24
C THR A 126 -19.03 3.09 -21.98
N THR A 127 -17.79 2.75 -22.31
CA THR A 127 -17.16 1.48 -21.94
C THR A 127 -16.19 1.70 -20.78
N LYS A 128 -15.95 0.67 -19.99
CA LYS A 128 -14.96 0.67 -18.93
C LYS A 128 -14.20 -0.65 -18.87
N VAL A 129 -12.93 -0.56 -18.54
CA VAL A 129 -12.08 -1.71 -18.21
C VAL A 129 -11.70 -1.60 -16.74
N THR A 130 -12.06 -2.61 -15.96
CA THR A 130 -11.73 -2.72 -14.55
C THR A 130 -10.57 -3.67 -14.36
N PHE A 131 -9.42 -3.14 -13.95
CA PHE A 131 -8.24 -3.91 -13.58
C PHE A 131 -8.28 -4.20 -12.09
N ARG A 132 -8.36 -5.49 -11.74
CA ARG A 132 -8.18 -5.97 -10.37
C ARG A 132 -6.76 -6.40 -10.19
N CYS A 133 -6.12 -5.86 -9.16
CA CYS A 133 -4.68 -5.93 -8.98
C CYS A 133 -4.33 -6.46 -7.60
N ILE A 134 -3.22 -7.20 -7.53
CA ILE A 134 -2.64 -7.70 -6.27
C ILE A 134 -1.19 -7.25 -6.21
N ASP A 135 -0.78 -6.74 -5.06
CA ASP A 135 0.60 -6.37 -4.79
C ASP A 135 1.50 -7.61 -4.69
N ALA A 136 2.68 -7.54 -5.29
CA ALA A 136 3.70 -8.60 -5.30
C ALA A 136 3.21 -10.00 -5.74
N MET A 137 2.14 -10.08 -6.54
CA MET A 137 1.57 -11.36 -6.97
C MET A 137 2.60 -12.21 -7.70
N ASP A 138 3.27 -11.65 -8.69
CA ASP A 138 4.27 -12.31 -9.53
C ASP A 138 5.58 -12.64 -8.77
N ILE A 139 5.82 -12.00 -7.63
CA ILE A 139 7.05 -12.15 -6.86
C ILE A 139 6.93 -13.29 -5.84
N ILE A 140 5.83 -13.36 -5.10
CA ILE A 140 5.70 -14.32 -3.99
C ILE A 140 4.56 -15.33 -4.15
N TYR A 141 3.47 -14.98 -4.86
CA TYR A 141 2.31 -15.86 -5.02
C TYR A 141 2.39 -16.71 -6.29
N ASP A 142 2.63 -16.08 -7.45
CA ASP A 142 2.80 -16.72 -8.75
C ASP A 142 4.29 -16.93 -9.06
N ASN A 143 5.04 -17.37 -8.08
CA ASN A 143 6.45 -17.69 -8.14
C ASN A 143 6.66 -19.08 -7.56
N HIS A 144 7.72 -19.74 -7.94
CA HIS A 144 8.02 -21.09 -7.48
C HIS A 144 9.44 -21.17 -6.94
N VAL A 145 9.62 -21.97 -5.90
CA VAL A 145 10.92 -22.33 -5.37
C VAL A 145 11.04 -23.85 -5.29
N GLU A 146 12.11 -24.36 -5.88
CA GLU A 146 12.48 -25.76 -5.85
C GLU A 146 13.94 -25.88 -5.41
N MET A 147 14.14 -26.24 -4.16
CA MET A 147 15.50 -26.36 -3.60
C MET A 147 15.53 -27.22 -2.35
N VAL A 148 16.72 -27.74 -2.06
CA VAL A 148 17.07 -28.34 -0.76
C VAL A 148 18.12 -27.45 -0.12
N GLU A 149 17.92 -27.08 1.14
CA GLU A 149 18.82 -26.20 1.87
C GLU A 149 19.14 -26.76 3.25
N THR A 150 20.38 -26.59 3.67
CA THR A 150 20.91 -27.15 4.94
C THR A 150 21.51 -26.06 5.83
N MET A 151 20.93 -24.88 5.84
CA MET A 151 21.42 -23.78 6.67
C MET A 151 21.07 -23.95 8.14
N LYS A 152 21.93 -23.42 9.00
CA LYS A 152 21.80 -23.52 10.45
C LYS A 152 20.62 -22.68 10.98
N TYR A 153 20.37 -21.53 10.40
CA TYR A 153 19.37 -20.59 10.88
C TYR A 153 18.26 -20.38 9.87
N GLN A 154 17.04 -20.25 10.39
CA GLN A 154 15.84 -20.09 9.58
C GLN A 154 15.86 -18.80 8.75
N LYS A 155 16.42 -17.71 9.28
CA LYS A 155 16.57 -16.44 8.55
C LYS A 155 17.44 -16.61 7.30
N ASP A 156 18.59 -17.27 7.43
CA ASP A 156 19.52 -17.49 6.32
C ASP A 156 18.90 -18.39 5.25
N MET A 157 18.17 -19.40 5.69
CA MET A 157 17.41 -20.29 4.79
C MET A 157 16.36 -19.54 3.99
N MET A 158 15.67 -18.59 4.60
CA MET A 158 14.66 -17.78 3.92
C MET A 158 15.29 -16.79 2.94
N LEU A 159 16.40 -16.16 3.29
CA LEU A 159 17.14 -15.30 2.35
C LEU A 159 17.67 -16.11 1.16
N SER A 160 18.15 -17.35 1.40
CA SER A 160 18.53 -18.26 0.32
C SER A 160 17.34 -18.63 -0.57
N MET A 161 16.19 -18.89 0.02
CA MET A 161 14.94 -19.15 -0.72
C MET A 161 14.59 -17.98 -1.64
N ALA A 162 14.62 -16.75 -1.14
CA ALA A 162 14.33 -15.56 -1.94
C ALA A 162 15.28 -15.42 -3.14
N ASN A 163 16.57 -15.72 -2.94
CA ASN A 163 17.58 -15.66 -4.00
C ASN A 163 17.52 -16.82 -5.01
N LYS A 164 17.00 -17.99 -4.59
CA LYS A 164 16.92 -19.20 -5.42
C LYS A 164 15.54 -19.44 -6.02
N SER A 165 14.56 -18.62 -5.70
CA SER A 165 13.23 -18.66 -6.35
C SER A 165 13.35 -18.42 -7.85
N ARG A 166 12.43 -18.97 -8.64
CA ARG A 166 12.40 -18.80 -10.10
C ARG A 166 12.48 -17.31 -10.48
N ARG A 167 11.70 -16.46 -9.82
CA ARG A 167 11.84 -15.01 -9.84
C ARG A 167 12.47 -14.57 -8.52
N LYS A 168 13.73 -14.13 -8.59
CA LYS A 168 14.48 -13.67 -7.41
C LYS A 168 13.84 -12.42 -6.84
N PHE A 169 13.82 -12.29 -5.52
CA PHE A 169 13.30 -11.11 -4.84
C PHE A 169 14.14 -10.78 -3.60
N GLU A 170 13.99 -9.58 -3.12
CA GLU A 170 14.65 -9.06 -1.93
C GLU A 170 13.65 -8.79 -0.82
N ILE A 171 14.02 -9.12 0.40
CA ILE A 171 13.26 -8.73 1.59
C ILE A 171 13.87 -7.42 2.08
N LYS A 172 13.12 -6.32 1.90
CA LYS A 172 13.59 -4.95 2.19
C LYS A 172 13.86 -4.71 3.66
N LYS A 173 13.07 -5.32 4.52
CA LYS A 173 13.24 -5.20 5.96
C LYS A 173 12.86 -6.49 6.66
N ILE A 174 13.68 -6.86 7.64
CA ILE A 174 13.41 -7.92 8.59
C ILE A 174 13.43 -7.28 9.97
N ALA A 175 12.39 -7.55 10.77
CA ALA A 175 12.29 -7.03 12.14
C ALA A 175 13.56 -7.35 12.95
N SER A 176 14.08 -6.34 13.64
CA SER A 176 15.29 -6.50 14.49
C SER A 176 15.07 -7.47 15.66
N THR A 177 13.82 -7.54 16.12
CA THR A 177 13.36 -8.42 17.22
C THR A 177 12.98 -9.82 16.74
N LEU A 178 13.21 -10.16 15.46
CA LEU A 178 12.89 -11.46 14.90
C LEU A 178 13.64 -12.58 15.63
N LYS A 179 12.87 -13.54 16.16
CA LYS A 179 13.43 -14.75 16.73
C LYS A 179 14.05 -15.63 15.64
N ASN A 180 15.37 -15.63 15.55
CA ASN A 180 16.08 -16.46 14.58
C ASN A 180 16.22 -17.89 15.09
N ILE A 181 15.41 -18.80 14.58
CA ILE A 181 15.29 -20.18 15.03
C ILE A 181 16.45 -21.00 14.44
N GLU A 182 17.14 -21.77 15.30
CA GLU A 182 18.14 -22.74 14.88
C GLU A 182 17.45 -24.01 14.36
N LEU A 183 17.88 -24.49 13.21
CA LEU A 183 17.31 -25.64 12.53
C LEU A 183 18.16 -26.88 12.78
N ALA A 184 17.54 -27.96 13.24
CA ALA A 184 18.20 -29.24 13.50
C ALA A 184 18.55 -30.00 12.22
N ARG A 185 17.93 -29.71 11.10
CA ARG A 185 18.11 -30.38 9.80
C ARG A 185 17.75 -29.49 8.62
N GLY A 186 18.21 -29.89 7.44
CA GLY A 186 17.86 -29.26 6.18
C GLY A 186 16.35 -29.29 5.89
N LYS A 187 15.93 -28.45 4.96
CA LYS A 187 14.54 -28.30 4.53
C LYS A 187 14.46 -28.39 3.02
N VAL A 188 13.42 -29.05 2.55
CA VAL A 188 13.02 -29.07 1.14
C VAL A 188 11.97 -28.00 0.90
N PHE A 189 12.16 -27.23 -0.16
CA PHE A 189 11.23 -26.23 -0.64
C PHE A 189 10.72 -26.69 -2.00
N PHE A 190 9.40 -26.73 -2.16
CA PHE A 190 8.73 -27.10 -3.39
C PHE A 190 7.32 -26.52 -3.39
N ASP A 191 7.21 -25.18 -3.50
CA ASP A 191 5.95 -24.44 -3.50
C ASP A 191 6.22 -22.96 -3.77
N SER A 192 5.19 -22.13 -3.69
CA SER A 192 5.33 -20.68 -3.78
C SER A 192 6.15 -20.11 -2.59
N PRO A 193 6.96 -19.08 -2.81
CA PRO A 193 7.62 -18.36 -1.73
C PRO A 193 6.65 -17.85 -0.66
N ALA A 194 5.45 -17.40 -1.04
CA ALA A 194 4.43 -16.92 -0.12
C ALA A 194 4.08 -17.94 0.97
N TYR A 195 3.95 -19.21 0.58
CA TYR A 195 3.66 -20.30 1.52
C TYR A 195 4.75 -20.43 2.60
N TYR A 196 6.02 -20.40 2.20
CA TYR A 196 7.15 -20.54 3.14
C TYR A 196 7.35 -19.30 3.96
N MET A 197 7.18 -18.11 3.37
CA MET A 197 7.26 -16.85 4.09
C MET A 197 6.20 -16.75 5.18
N ARG A 198 4.97 -17.18 4.90
CA ARG A 198 3.88 -17.25 5.89
C ARG A 198 4.23 -18.20 7.03
N LYS A 199 4.71 -19.41 6.74
CA LYS A 199 5.16 -20.36 7.77
C LYS A 199 6.30 -19.80 8.60
N PHE A 200 7.26 -19.16 7.95
CA PHE A 200 8.36 -18.50 8.65
C PHE A 200 7.89 -17.39 9.58
N ALA A 201 7.01 -16.51 9.08
CA ALA A 201 6.46 -15.42 9.85
C ALA A 201 5.72 -15.92 11.11
N GLN A 202 4.88 -16.94 10.98
CA GLN A 202 4.18 -17.58 12.09
C GLN A 202 5.15 -18.13 13.15
N GLN A 203 6.22 -18.82 12.73
CA GLN A 203 7.22 -19.40 13.65
C GLN A 203 8.06 -18.34 14.36
N SER A 204 8.37 -17.24 13.68
CA SER A 204 9.22 -16.16 14.23
C SER A 204 8.44 -15.06 14.93
N GLY A 205 7.10 -15.14 14.95
CA GLY A 205 6.24 -14.11 15.53
C GLY A 205 6.26 -12.78 14.74
N THR A 206 6.47 -12.88 13.43
CA THR A 206 6.45 -11.73 12.50
C THR A 206 5.25 -11.82 11.56
N THR A 207 5.02 -10.77 10.79
CA THR A 207 4.00 -10.70 9.75
C THR A 207 4.67 -10.33 8.42
N VAL A 208 4.23 -10.96 7.34
CA VAL A 208 4.64 -10.60 5.97
C VAL A 208 3.75 -9.44 5.50
N SER A 209 4.36 -8.36 5.08
CA SER A 209 3.65 -7.25 4.43
C SER A 209 4.27 -6.96 3.08
N THR A 210 3.46 -6.65 2.10
CA THR A 210 3.89 -6.23 0.77
C THR A 210 3.46 -4.79 0.52
N GLN A 211 4.38 -3.98 0.02
CA GLN A 211 4.12 -2.57 -0.28
C GLN A 211 4.82 -2.21 -1.59
N ARG A 212 4.07 -1.95 -2.65
CA ARG A 212 4.63 -1.61 -3.98
C ARG A 212 5.71 -2.60 -4.44
N ARG A 213 5.41 -3.91 -4.37
CA ARG A 213 6.30 -5.05 -4.68
C ARG A 213 7.45 -5.25 -3.71
N ASP A 214 7.71 -4.35 -2.78
CA ASP A 214 8.68 -4.56 -1.70
C ASP A 214 8.09 -5.47 -0.61
N ILE A 215 8.91 -6.35 -0.07
CA ILE A 215 8.52 -7.36 0.90
C ILE A 215 9.15 -7.04 2.25
N TYR A 216 8.32 -7.06 3.28
CA TYR A 216 8.70 -6.75 4.65
C TYR A 216 8.33 -7.88 5.59
N LEU A 217 9.24 -8.25 6.48
CA LEU A 217 8.97 -9.09 7.65
C LEU A 217 9.02 -8.22 8.88
N VAL A 218 7.88 -7.92 9.43
CA VAL A 218 7.72 -6.95 10.51
C VAL A 218 7.03 -7.55 11.72
N ARG A 219 7.27 -6.97 12.87
CA ARG A 219 6.46 -7.19 14.06
C ARG A 219 5.69 -5.89 14.34
N PRO A 220 4.37 -5.92 14.21
CA PRO A 220 3.59 -4.72 14.41
C PRO A 220 3.76 -4.06 15.78
N GLN A 221 4.10 -4.85 16.79
CA GLN A 221 4.30 -4.42 18.18
C GLN A 221 5.72 -3.87 18.45
N ASP A 222 6.65 -3.96 17.49
CA ASP A 222 7.99 -3.41 17.71
C ASP A 222 7.93 -1.89 17.92
N GLU A 223 8.72 -1.42 18.87
CA GLU A 223 8.90 0.00 19.10
C GLU A 223 9.47 0.68 17.86
N VAL A 224 8.93 1.84 17.55
CA VAL A 224 9.40 2.65 16.44
C VAL A 224 10.60 3.46 16.89
N PRO A 225 11.73 3.42 16.17
CA PRO A 225 12.90 4.21 16.52
C PRO A 225 12.58 5.72 16.62
N GLU A 226 13.18 6.41 17.58
CA GLU A 226 12.92 7.83 17.86
C GLU A 226 13.22 8.76 16.66
N ASP A 227 14.22 8.41 15.86
CA ASP A 227 14.56 9.15 14.64
C ASP A 227 13.49 9.03 13.54
N VAL A 228 12.73 7.93 13.50
CA VAL A 228 11.57 7.73 12.63
C VAL A 228 10.38 8.53 13.15
N THR A 229 10.14 8.50 14.46
CA THR A 229 9.07 9.25 15.12
C THR A 229 9.23 10.75 14.93
N LYS A 230 10.46 11.27 14.99
CA LYS A 230 10.78 12.69 14.73
C LYS A 230 10.50 13.13 13.29
N LYS A 231 10.45 12.20 12.34
CA LYS A 231 10.14 12.46 10.93
C LYS A 231 8.66 12.28 10.59
N ALA A 232 7.79 12.17 11.60
CA ALA A 232 6.36 12.01 11.41
C ALA A 232 5.78 13.08 10.48
N LEU A 233 4.96 12.66 9.52
CA LEU A 233 4.25 13.57 8.63
C LEU A 233 3.19 14.35 9.42
N VAL A 234 3.32 15.66 9.47
CA VAL A 234 2.35 16.52 10.18
C VAL A 234 1.12 16.72 9.29
N LEU A 235 -0.05 16.38 9.82
CA LEU A 235 -1.34 16.55 9.16
C LEU A 235 -2.20 17.54 9.96
N SER A 236 -2.57 18.63 9.33
CA SER A 236 -3.40 19.68 9.91
C SER A 236 -4.49 20.10 8.92
N PRO A 237 -5.60 20.68 9.40
CA PRO A 237 -6.56 21.34 8.53
C PRO A 237 -5.87 22.44 7.71
N GLY A 238 -6.22 22.57 6.44
CA GLY A 238 -5.59 23.53 5.53
C GLY A 238 -4.28 23.04 4.94
N GLU A 239 -3.14 23.57 5.37
CA GLU A 239 -1.82 23.29 4.80
C GLU A 239 -1.42 21.80 4.83
N GLY A 240 -1.82 21.07 5.88
CA GLY A 240 -1.56 19.63 6.02
C GLY A 240 -2.52 18.74 5.23
N GLY A 241 -3.52 19.32 4.56
CA GLY A 241 -4.47 18.59 3.73
C GLY A 241 -5.44 17.69 4.48
N LEU A 242 -5.55 17.79 5.82
CA LEU A 242 -6.48 17.02 6.63
C LEU A 242 -7.92 17.43 6.31
N ILE A 243 -8.79 16.46 6.06
CA ILE A 243 -10.20 16.67 5.69
C ILE A 243 -11.09 16.17 6.81
N GLY A 244 -12.02 17.04 7.24
CA GLY A 244 -12.94 16.71 8.32
C GLY A 244 -12.25 16.53 9.67
N PHE A 245 -12.86 15.72 10.53
CA PHE A 245 -12.35 15.42 11.86
C PHE A 245 -11.88 13.98 11.93
N PRO A 246 -10.66 13.71 12.39
CA PRO A 246 -10.19 12.37 12.72
C PRO A 246 -11.12 11.70 13.74
N GLN A 247 -11.34 10.41 13.57
CA GLN A 247 -12.24 9.65 14.41
C GLN A 247 -11.46 8.60 15.20
N GLN A 248 -11.65 8.61 16.51
CA GLN A 248 -11.14 7.54 17.35
C GLN A 248 -12.02 6.30 17.19
N THR A 249 -11.40 5.16 16.94
CA THR A 249 -12.03 3.86 16.76
C THR A 249 -11.46 2.83 17.74
N GLN A 250 -11.97 1.61 17.71
CA GLN A 250 -11.42 0.51 18.51
C GLN A 250 -9.98 0.16 18.06
N ASP A 251 -9.66 0.37 16.80
CA ASP A 251 -8.39 -0.01 16.19
C ASP A 251 -7.35 1.12 16.20
N GLY A 252 -7.76 2.34 16.55
CA GLY A 252 -6.88 3.51 16.56
C GLY A 252 -7.60 4.77 16.13
N VAL A 253 -7.00 5.53 15.23
CA VAL A 253 -7.53 6.78 14.70
C VAL A 253 -7.69 6.68 13.19
N ASN A 254 -8.89 6.88 12.70
CA ASN A 254 -9.19 6.98 11.28
C ASN A 254 -9.28 8.45 10.86
N PHE A 255 -8.62 8.80 9.79
CA PHE A 255 -8.68 10.15 9.23
C PHE A 255 -8.59 10.14 7.70
N THR A 256 -9.04 11.23 7.11
CA THR A 256 -8.98 11.44 5.66
C THR A 256 -8.17 12.69 5.38
N CYS A 257 -7.30 12.62 4.40
CA CYS A 257 -6.58 13.79 3.90
C CYS A 257 -6.64 13.84 2.36
N LEU A 258 -6.24 14.96 1.81
CA LEU A 258 -5.99 15.07 0.37
C LEU A 258 -4.98 14.00 -0.05
N LEU A 259 -5.12 13.48 -1.27
CA LEU A 259 -4.28 12.39 -1.76
C LEU A 259 -2.80 12.73 -1.60
N ASN A 260 -2.08 11.87 -0.90
CA ASN A 260 -0.66 12.04 -0.64
C ASN A 260 0.10 10.74 -0.94
N PRO A 261 0.91 10.69 -2.01
CA PRO A 261 1.65 9.49 -2.39
C PRO A 261 2.76 9.09 -1.41
N SER A 262 3.14 9.97 -0.47
CA SER A 262 4.09 9.62 0.58
C SER A 262 3.48 8.74 1.67
N LEU A 263 2.16 8.69 1.78
CA LEU A 263 1.48 7.86 2.77
C LEU A 263 1.55 6.39 2.37
N MET A 264 2.24 5.62 3.17
CA MET A 264 2.43 4.16 3.05
C MET A 264 2.38 3.55 4.44
N VAL A 265 2.33 2.22 4.51
CA VAL A 265 2.48 1.53 5.81
C VAL A 265 3.95 1.38 6.18
N PHE A 266 4.80 0.99 5.21
CA PHE A 266 6.26 0.85 5.38
C PHE A 266 7.02 1.48 4.22
N ASN A 267 8.21 2.13 4.54
CA ASN A 267 9.12 2.66 3.53
C ASN A 267 10.54 3.00 4.09
N PRO A 268 11.45 2.09 4.30
CA PRO A 268 11.32 0.73 4.83
C PRO A 268 10.85 0.72 6.30
N GLU A 269 10.94 1.86 6.99
CA GLU A 269 10.46 2.01 8.36
C GLU A 269 8.94 2.21 8.39
N PRO A 270 8.26 1.92 9.52
CA PRO A 270 6.87 2.23 9.71
C PRO A 270 6.61 3.73 9.48
N MET A 271 5.58 4.05 8.70
CA MET A 271 5.20 5.44 8.50
C MET A 271 4.53 6.01 9.73
N MET A 272 4.99 7.18 10.17
CA MET A 272 4.43 7.91 11.31
C MET A 272 3.72 9.18 10.83
N VAL A 273 2.58 9.47 11.42
CA VAL A 273 1.81 10.70 11.20
C VAL A 273 1.57 11.40 12.53
N LYS A 274 1.61 12.73 12.50
CA LYS A 274 1.31 13.56 13.65
C LYS A 274 0.03 14.34 13.42
N ILE A 275 -0.93 14.17 14.33
CA ILE A 275 -2.22 14.85 14.33
C ILE A 275 -2.45 15.46 15.70
N ASP A 276 -2.91 16.69 15.76
CA ASP A 276 -3.29 17.30 17.03
C ASP A 276 -4.54 16.60 17.59
N ASN A 277 -4.41 16.03 18.77
CA ASN A 277 -5.48 15.31 19.46
C ASN A 277 -6.74 16.17 19.71
N ALA A 278 -6.60 17.49 19.73
CA ALA A 278 -7.74 18.42 19.87
C ALA A 278 -8.75 18.30 18.69
N TYR A 279 -8.29 17.86 17.53
CA TYR A 279 -9.17 17.61 16.37
C TYR A 279 -9.87 16.25 16.39
N ILE A 280 -9.43 15.31 17.24
CA ILE A 280 -9.98 13.94 17.24
C ILE A 280 -11.35 13.92 17.90
N ARG A 281 -12.31 13.26 17.26
CA ARG A 281 -13.66 13.05 17.79
C ARG A 281 -13.89 11.57 18.06
N GLN A 282 -14.57 11.27 19.17
CA GLN A 282 -15.01 9.92 19.47
C GLN A 282 -16.30 9.60 18.71
N LEU A 283 -16.38 8.38 18.17
CA LEU A 283 -17.65 7.85 17.72
C LEU A 283 -18.52 7.51 18.93
N ALA A 284 -19.75 7.96 18.92
CA ALA A 284 -20.68 7.84 20.06
C ALA A 284 -21.18 6.41 20.32
N VAL A 285 -20.87 5.42 19.49
CA VAL A 285 -21.47 4.09 19.57
C VAL A 285 -20.39 3.03 19.78
N GLN A 286 -20.40 2.42 20.95
CA GLN A 286 -19.68 1.20 21.26
C GLN A 286 -20.64 0.01 21.24
N TYR A 287 -20.42 -0.95 20.35
CA TYR A 287 -21.18 -2.21 20.33
C TYR A 287 -20.55 -3.30 21.20
N ASN A 288 -19.28 -3.16 21.59
CA ASN A 288 -18.52 -4.14 22.36
C ASN A 288 -17.93 -3.52 23.62
N SER A 289 -17.73 -4.33 24.66
CA SER A 289 -17.05 -3.96 25.91
C SER A 289 -15.55 -3.66 25.79
N ALA A 290 -14.97 -3.79 24.60
CA ALA A 290 -13.54 -3.60 24.31
C ALA A 290 -13.22 -2.14 24.19
N GLY A 291 -13.56 -1.18 24.76
CA GLY A 291 -13.18 0.25 24.79
C GLY A 291 -12.57 0.80 23.48
N PHE A 292 -12.39 2.10 23.42
CA PHE A 292 -11.63 2.74 22.36
C PHE A 292 -10.12 2.52 22.58
N SER A 293 -9.34 2.45 21.50
CA SER A 293 -7.89 2.50 21.60
C SER A 293 -7.44 3.79 22.29
N ARG A 294 -6.34 3.73 23.00
CA ARG A 294 -5.76 4.94 23.58
C ARG A 294 -5.31 5.89 22.49
N LEU A 295 -5.49 7.20 22.74
CA LEU A 295 -4.85 8.23 21.96
C LEU A 295 -3.39 8.36 22.38
N ASP A 296 -2.48 8.46 21.42
CA ASP A 296 -1.09 8.76 21.70
C ASP A 296 -0.96 10.15 22.35
N LYS A 297 -0.13 10.27 23.40
CA LYS A 297 0.00 11.52 24.17
C LYS A 297 0.54 12.68 23.33
N ASP A 298 1.43 12.35 22.43
CA ASP A 298 2.13 13.33 21.57
C ASP A 298 1.42 13.54 20.23
N GLY A 299 0.29 12.84 20.01
CA GLY A 299 -0.47 12.90 18.77
C GLY A 299 0.22 12.20 17.60
N ILE A 300 1.16 11.28 17.88
CA ILE A 300 1.93 10.59 16.85
C ILE A 300 1.40 9.16 16.69
N TYR A 301 0.94 8.85 15.49
CA TYR A 301 0.32 7.57 15.18
C TYR A 301 1.10 6.80 14.13
N LYS A 302 1.25 5.50 14.34
CA LYS A 302 1.80 4.57 13.35
C LYS A 302 0.73 4.25 12.30
N VAL A 303 1.03 4.45 11.04
CA VAL A 303 0.14 4.10 9.93
C VAL A 303 0.09 2.57 9.78
N ILE A 304 -1.11 2.00 9.81
CA ILE A 304 -1.35 0.57 9.67
C ILE A 304 -2.16 0.22 8.43
N GLY A 305 -2.84 1.20 7.85
CA GLY A 305 -3.59 1.05 6.62
C GLY A 305 -3.77 2.38 5.90
N VAL A 306 -3.70 2.35 4.57
CA VAL A 306 -3.95 3.49 3.70
C VAL A 306 -4.82 3.03 2.53
N ILE A 307 -5.88 3.80 2.23
CA ILE A 307 -6.68 3.64 1.03
C ILE A 307 -6.59 4.93 0.23
N HIS A 308 -5.94 4.89 -0.92
CA HIS A 308 -5.97 5.99 -1.87
C HIS A 308 -7.17 5.83 -2.80
N GLU A 309 -7.98 6.86 -2.88
CA GLU A 309 -9.16 6.90 -3.75
C GLU A 309 -9.08 8.12 -4.66
N GLY A 310 -9.28 7.91 -5.97
CA GLY A 310 -9.25 8.98 -6.94
C GLY A 310 -10.22 8.78 -8.09
N ASP A 311 -10.76 9.90 -8.57
CA ASP A 311 -11.49 10.01 -9.83
C ASP A 311 -10.96 11.25 -10.58
N THR A 312 -10.42 11.03 -11.76
CA THR A 312 -9.81 12.11 -12.54
C THR A 312 -10.81 13.14 -13.08
N ARG A 313 -12.09 12.81 -13.10
CA ARG A 313 -13.21 13.68 -13.53
C ARG A 313 -14.23 13.96 -12.42
N GLY A 314 -14.15 13.20 -11.31
CA GLY A 314 -15.07 13.32 -10.17
C GLY A 314 -14.46 14.05 -8.99
N THR A 315 -15.14 13.99 -7.85
CA THR A 315 -14.69 14.64 -6.61
C THR A 315 -13.59 13.88 -5.86
N PRO A 316 -13.62 12.53 -5.75
CA PRO A 316 -12.66 11.81 -4.92
C PRO A 316 -11.20 12.04 -5.37
N TRP A 317 -10.35 12.45 -4.42
CA TRP A 317 -8.90 12.56 -4.55
C TRP A 317 -8.30 12.58 -3.15
N TYR A 318 -8.40 11.44 -2.47
CA TYR A 318 -8.19 11.34 -1.03
C TYR A 318 -7.30 10.18 -0.65
N SER A 319 -6.69 10.30 0.53
CA SER A 319 -6.06 9.19 1.25
C SER A 319 -6.82 9.00 2.56
N HIS A 320 -7.42 7.84 2.74
CA HIS A 320 -8.05 7.40 3.98
C HIS A 320 -7.04 6.57 4.75
N VAL A 321 -6.74 6.97 5.97
CA VAL A 321 -5.66 6.38 6.74
C VAL A 321 -6.18 5.87 8.07
N THR A 322 -5.73 4.69 8.45
CA THR A 322 -5.90 4.12 9.77
C THR A 322 -4.55 4.16 10.48
N GLY A 323 -4.50 4.85 11.60
CA GLY A 323 -3.34 4.93 12.47
C GLY A 323 -3.61 4.33 13.84
N CYS A 324 -2.60 3.77 14.47
CA CYS A 324 -2.68 3.29 15.84
C CYS A 324 -1.62 3.96 16.72
N GLU A 325 -1.78 3.88 18.04
CA GLU A 325 -0.71 4.31 18.96
C GLU A 325 0.56 3.48 18.74
N GLN A 326 1.71 4.01 19.12
CA GLN A 326 3.01 3.39 18.84
C GLN A 326 3.16 2.02 19.51
N SER A 327 2.62 1.84 20.73
CA SER A 327 2.70 0.58 21.49
C SER A 327 1.76 -0.51 20.98
N MET A 328 0.77 -0.16 20.16
CA MET A 328 -0.28 -1.08 19.70
C MET A 328 -0.93 -1.91 20.84
N GLU A 329 -1.04 -1.35 22.05
CA GLU A 329 -1.64 -2.03 23.20
C GLU A 329 -3.17 -2.19 23.10
N GLY A 330 -3.78 -1.73 22.02
CA GLY A 330 -5.22 -1.81 21.77
C GLY A 330 -5.69 -3.12 21.10
N THR A 331 -6.90 -3.12 20.60
CA THR A 331 -7.62 -4.27 20.02
C THR A 331 -6.91 -4.90 18.82
N LEU A 332 -6.15 -4.11 18.03
CA LEU A 332 -5.33 -4.62 16.93
C LEU A 332 -4.18 -5.50 17.43
N ALA A 333 -3.56 -5.15 18.55
CA ALA A 333 -2.58 -6.02 19.20
C ALA A 333 -3.19 -7.37 19.59
N ALA A 334 -4.46 -7.40 19.95
CA ALA A 334 -5.20 -8.64 20.18
C ALA A 334 -5.43 -9.43 18.89
N MET A 335 -5.76 -8.80 17.76
CA MET A 335 -5.92 -9.48 16.47
C MET A 335 -4.62 -10.11 15.98
N PHE A 336 -3.47 -9.50 16.26
CA PHE A 336 -2.16 -10.07 15.96
C PHE A 336 -1.71 -11.12 16.98
N LYS A 337 -2.20 -11.08 18.23
CA LYS A 337 -1.88 -12.04 19.31
C LYS A 337 -2.70 -13.34 19.22
N THR A 338 -3.96 -13.28 18.84
CA THR A 338 -4.90 -14.40 18.99
C THR A 338 -4.64 -15.61 18.11
N ARG A 339 -3.69 -15.56 17.17
CA ARG A 339 -3.33 -16.74 16.35
C ARG A 339 -2.13 -17.53 16.88
N ASN A 340 -1.34 -16.98 17.79
CA ASN A 340 -0.12 -17.62 18.28
C ASN A 340 -0.22 -18.16 19.70
N ASP A 341 -1.25 -17.79 20.47
CA ASP A 341 -1.38 -18.17 21.90
C ASP A 341 -2.40 -19.29 22.17
N THR A 342 -3.01 -19.87 21.14
CA THR A 342 -3.98 -20.96 21.32
C THR A 342 -3.39 -22.37 21.20
N ASP A 343 -2.09 -22.50 20.96
CA ASP A 343 -1.36 -23.78 20.96
C ASP A 343 -0.25 -23.74 22.01
N GLY A 344 -0.65 -23.74 23.26
CA GLY A 344 0.19 -23.96 24.42
C GLY A 344 -0.32 -25.13 25.25
#